data_be840f19c421b1f8b50ec2111a1fc208
#
_entry.id   be840f19c421b1f8b50ec2111a1fc208
#
_cell.length_a   1.000
_cell.length_b   1.000
_cell.length_c   1.000
_cell.angle_alpha   90.00
_cell.angle_beta   90.00
_cell.angle_gamma   90.00
#
_symmetry.space_group_name_H-M   'P 1'
#
loop_
_entity.id
_entity.type
_entity.pdbx_description
1 polymer ?
#
loop_
_entity_poly.entity_id
_entity_poly.type
_entity_poly.pdbx_seq_one_letter_code
_entity_poly.pdbx_strand_id
1 'polypeptide(L)'
;MFEWFMRKYRFETERLFIKDMTMEDCDEVANIWGNVEVGKYLSDPYYKNGDEIRSCFKNGELDNSESWTDDFYFVLLDKINKQIIGTTCAWKMDEEVWAIGYTFKKECWGKGLATELICSLEKFVKEKGGKYISADVAKENIGSIKACYNNGFSDYRQITFNKLGTDIIYDGLELRKKLVTR
;
A
#
# COMPACT_ATOMS: atom_id res chain seq x y z
N MET A 1 -1.09 -29.22 -19.64
CA MET A 1 -2.20 -28.33 -20.01
C MET A 1 -3.08 -28.03 -18.77
N PHE A 2 -2.47 -27.58 -17.62
CA PHE A 2 -3.24 -27.35 -16.38
C PHE A 2 -2.61 -26.30 -15.44
N GLU A 3 -1.90 -25.29 -15.93
CA GLU A 3 -1.31 -24.24 -15.06
C GLU A 3 -1.66 -22.79 -15.47
N TRP A 4 -2.71 -22.60 -16.24
CA TRP A 4 -3.22 -21.27 -16.60
C TRP A 4 -4.53 -20.89 -15.88
N PHE A 5 -4.80 -21.47 -14.72
CA PHE A 5 -5.76 -20.83 -13.81
C PHE A 5 -5.01 -19.71 -13.09
N MET A 6 -5.12 -18.51 -13.67
CA MET A 6 -4.65 -17.25 -13.13
C MET A 6 -4.78 -17.25 -11.61
N ARG A 7 -3.68 -17.03 -10.91
CA ARG A 7 -3.74 -16.75 -9.48
C ARG A 7 -4.61 -15.52 -9.33
N LYS A 8 -5.83 -15.70 -8.88
CA LYS A 8 -6.79 -14.61 -8.61
C LYS A 8 -6.22 -13.58 -7.63
N TYR A 9 -5.27 -14.01 -6.81
CA TYR A 9 -4.60 -13.21 -5.80
C TYR A 9 -3.09 -13.30 -5.98
N ARG A 10 -2.41 -12.18 -5.80
CA ARG A 10 -0.94 -12.10 -5.89
C ARG A 10 -0.28 -12.84 -4.73
N PHE A 11 -0.78 -12.62 -3.53
CA PHE A 11 -0.43 -13.32 -2.29
C PHE A 11 -1.56 -13.19 -1.27
N GLU A 12 -1.37 -13.80 -0.11
CA GLU A 12 -2.38 -13.77 0.96
C GLU A 12 -1.75 -13.78 2.35
N THR A 13 -2.54 -13.36 3.34
CA THR A 13 -2.22 -13.45 4.76
C THR A 13 -3.22 -14.38 5.46
N GLU A 14 -3.25 -14.41 6.77
CA GLU A 14 -4.28 -15.16 7.51
C GLU A 14 -5.70 -14.64 7.20
N ARG A 15 -5.88 -13.31 7.15
CA ARG A 15 -7.20 -12.68 7.02
C ARG A 15 -7.44 -11.95 5.70
N LEU A 16 -6.41 -11.73 4.88
CA LEU A 16 -6.48 -10.93 3.66
C LEU A 16 -6.12 -11.74 2.42
N PHE A 17 -6.82 -11.47 1.31
CA PHE A 17 -6.31 -11.70 -0.03
C PHE A 17 -5.79 -10.39 -0.60
N ILE A 18 -4.63 -10.44 -1.23
CA ILE A 18 -4.01 -9.31 -1.91
C ILE A 18 -4.10 -9.55 -3.42
N LYS A 19 -4.82 -8.69 -4.11
CA LYS A 19 -5.11 -8.79 -5.55
C LYS A 19 -4.52 -7.57 -6.26
N ASP A 20 -3.96 -7.77 -7.45
CA ASP A 20 -3.59 -6.65 -8.30
C ASP A 20 -4.80 -5.74 -8.53
N MET A 21 -4.60 -4.44 -8.35
CA MET A 21 -5.62 -3.44 -8.59
C MET A 21 -5.92 -3.35 -10.09
N THR A 22 -7.19 -3.28 -10.44
CA THR A 22 -7.66 -3.18 -11.82
C THR A 22 -8.63 -2.01 -11.98
N MET A 23 -8.95 -1.66 -13.23
CA MET A 23 -9.95 -0.62 -13.52
C MET A 23 -11.34 -0.90 -12.91
N GLU A 24 -11.66 -2.17 -12.68
CA GLU A 24 -12.93 -2.58 -12.06
C GLU A 24 -13.00 -2.22 -10.58
N ASP A 25 -11.84 -2.09 -9.92
CA ASP A 25 -11.75 -1.79 -8.50
C ASP A 25 -11.85 -0.28 -8.21
N CYS A 26 -11.74 0.58 -9.23
CA CYS A 26 -11.54 2.03 -9.07
C CYS A 26 -12.66 2.73 -8.29
N ASP A 27 -13.92 2.31 -8.43
CA ASP A 27 -15.03 2.95 -7.70
C ASP A 27 -14.91 2.69 -6.20
N GLU A 28 -14.57 1.46 -5.81
CA GLU A 28 -14.39 1.11 -4.40
C GLU A 28 -13.12 1.73 -3.82
N VAL A 29 -12.05 1.80 -4.61
CA VAL A 29 -10.81 2.48 -4.21
C VAL A 29 -11.05 3.99 -4.03
N ALA A 30 -11.83 4.63 -4.90
CA ALA A 30 -12.20 6.04 -4.75
C ALA A 30 -12.99 6.29 -3.46
N ASN A 31 -13.89 5.37 -3.07
CA ASN A 31 -14.61 5.44 -1.79
C ASN A 31 -13.65 5.39 -0.59
N ILE A 32 -12.54 4.66 -0.71
CA ILE A 32 -11.52 4.56 0.35
C ILE A 32 -10.64 5.81 0.37
N TRP A 33 -10.03 6.17 -0.75
CA TRP A 33 -9.06 7.27 -0.81
C TRP A 33 -9.72 8.65 -0.72
N GLY A 34 -10.97 8.78 -1.20
CA GLY A 34 -11.78 10.00 -1.08
C GLY A 34 -12.38 10.23 0.31
N ASN A 35 -12.39 9.21 1.17
CA ASN A 35 -12.86 9.37 2.53
C ASN A 35 -11.90 10.25 3.33
N VAL A 36 -12.41 11.35 3.91
CA VAL A 36 -11.59 12.39 4.56
C VAL A 36 -10.77 11.84 5.74
N GLU A 37 -11.31 10.90 6.52
CA GLU A 37 -10.61 10.33 7.66
C GLU A 37 -9.57 9.29 7.20
N VAL A 38 -9.93 8.42 6.26
CA VAL A 38 -9.08 7.34 5.74
C VAL A 38 -7.96 7.90 4.87
N GLY A 39 -8.29 8.81 3.95
CA GLY A 39 -7.34 9.43 3.04
C GLY A 39 -6.48 10.53 3.68
N LYS A 40 -6.74 10.88 4.96
CA LYS A 40 -6.10 12.02 5.62
C LYS A 40 -4.57 12.05 5.44
N TYR A 41 -3.91 10.93 5.67
CA TYR A 41 -2.44 10.82 5.66
C TYR A 41 -1.85 10.22 4.39
N LEU A 42 -2.68 9.98 3.36
CA LEU A 42 -2.17 9.59 2.05
C LEU A 42 -1.59 10.82 1.34
N SER A 43 -0.50 10.64 0.61
CA SER A 43 0.04 11.66 -0.30
C SER A 43 -0.90 11.93 -1.47
N ASP A 44 -1.68 10.94 -1.87
CA ASP A 44 -2.68 11.05 -2.94
C ASP A 44 -3.76 12.09 -2.63
N PRO A 45 -4.38 12.66 -3.67
CA PRO A 45 -5.49 13.58 -3.49
C PRO A 45 -6.74 12.85 -2.95
N TYR A 46 -7.72 13.61 -2.50
CA TYR A 46 -9.06 13.07 -2.22
C TYR A 46 -9.79 12.86 -3.54
N TYR A 47 -9.79 11.65 -4.06
CA TYR A 47 -10.51 11.30 -5.28
C TYR A 47 -12.02 11.38 -5.06
N LYS A 48 -12.73 11.96 -6.03
CA LYS A 48 -14.18 12.16 -5.97
C LYS A 48 -14.97 10.94 -6.43
N ASN A 49 -14.40 10.21 -7.38
CA ASN A 49 -15.03 9.04 -8.01
C ASN A 49 -13.98 8.14 -8.68
N GLY A 50 -14.41 6.96 -9.11
CA GLY A 50 -13.54 5.99 -9.76
C GLY A 50 -12.99 6.41 -11.13
N ASP A 51 -13.63 7.38 -11.82
CA ASP A 51 -13.17 7.82 -13.14
C ASP A 51 -11.87 8.62 -13.04
N GLU A 52 -11.69 9.36 -11.95
CA GLU A 52 -10.42 10.04 -11.68
C GLU A 52 -9.28 9.02 -11.52
N ILE A 53 -9.51 7.91 -10.81
CA ILE A 53 -8.52 6.83 -10.64
C ILE A 53 -8.32 6.06 -11.96
N ARG A 54 -9.39 5.78 -12.72
CA ARG A 54 -9.28 5.14 -14.04
C ARG A 54 -8.42 5.95 -15.01
N SER A 55 -8.42 7.28 -14.87
CA SER A 55 -7.55 8.14 -15.66
C SER A 55 -6.07 7.90 -15.33
N CYS A 56 -5.72 7.63 -14.08
CA CYS A 56 -4.35 7.28 -13.69
C CYS A 56 -3.88 5.98 -14.36
N PHE A 57 -4.75 4.96 -14.47
CA PHE A 57 -4.43 3.75 -15.24
C PHE A 57 -4.18 4.04 -16.72
N LYS A 58 -5.04 4.86 -17.35
CA LYS A 58 -4.91 5.23 -18.77
C LYS A 58 -3.65 6.04 -19.05
N ASN A 59 -3.19 6.81 -18.08
CA ASN A 59 -1.97 7.62 -18.16
C ASN A 59 -0.71 6.81 -17.80
N GLY A 60 -0.84 5.53 -17.40
CA GLY A 60 0.28 4.70 -16.97
C GLY A 60 0.80 5.00 -15.56
N GLU A 61 0.07 5.78 -14.77
CA GLU A 61 0.45 6.13 -13.39
C GLU A 61 0.19 4.98 -12.40
N LEU A 62 -0.74 4.09 -12.74
CA LEU A 62 -1.13 2.91 -11.97
C LEU A 62 -1.08 1.66 -12.86
N ASP A 63 0.10 1.27 -13.30
CA ASP A 63 0.26 0.09 -14.15
C ASP A 63 0.94 -1.04 -13.37
N ASN A 64 0.26 -2.16 -13.22
CA ASN A 64 0.79 -3.39 -12.63
C ASN A 64 1.42 -4.32 -13.67
N SER A 65 1.60 -3.88 -14.92
CA SER A 65 2.28 -4.69 -15.91
C SER A 65 3.76 -4.85 -15.54
N GLU A 66 4.21 -6.07 -15.38
CA GLU A 66 5.60 -6.43 -14.95
C GLU A 66 6.68 -5.93 -15.93
N SER A 67 6.29 -5.29 -17.04
CA SER A 67 7.21 -4.95 -18.12
C SER A 67 7.87 -3.57 -18.01
N TRP A 68 7.37 -2.65 -17.17
CA TRP A 68 7.78 -1.24 -17.27
C TRP A 68 8.12 -0.54 -15.95
N THR A 69 7.57 -0.97 -14.83
CA THR A 69 7.82 -0.32 -13.52
C THR A 69 7.97 -1.37 -12.43
N ASP A 70 8.83 -1.08 -11.46
CA ASP A 70 8.89 -1.81 -10.19
C ASP A 70 7.85 -1.26 -9.19
N ASP A 71 6.70 -0.78 -9.70
CA ASP A 71 5.59 -0.23 -8.92
C ASP A 71 4.41 -1.20 -8.96
N PHE A 72 3.90 -1.53 -7.79
CA PHE A 72 2.80 -2.49 -7.64
C PHE A 72 1.69 -1.88 -6.80
N TYR A 73 0.47 -1.94 -7.31
CA TYR A 73 -0.74 -1.47 -6.65
C TYR A 73 -1.71 -2.62 -6.44
N PHE A 74 -2.19 -2.75 -5.21
CA PHE A 74 -3.05 -3.87 -4.82
C PHE A 74 -4.29 -3.39 -4.10
N VAL A 75 -5.37 -4.16 -4.21
CA VAL A 75 -6.53 -4.10 -3.34
C VAL A 75 -6.48 -5.22 -2.30
N LEU A 76 -6.94 -4.92 -1.10
CA LEU A 76 -6.99 -5.81 0.05
C LEU A 76 -8.42 -6.29 0.23
N LEU A 77 -8.64 -7.61 0.09
CA LEU A 77 -9.96 -8.20 0.29
C LEU A 77 -9.99 -8.96 1.62
N ASP A 78 -11.05 -8.77 2.38
CA ASP A 78 -11.36 -9.60 3.54
C ASP A 78 -11.62 -11.05 3.10
N LYS A 79 -10.99 -12.02 3.76
CA LYS A 79 -11.13 -13.45 3.38
C LYS A 79 -12.51 -14.01 3.60
N ILE A 80 -13.30 -13.45 4.52
CA ILE A 80 -14.61 -13.95 4.88
C ILE A 80 -15.64 -13.55 3.81
N ASN A 81 -15.76 -12.25 3.53
CA ASN A 81 -16.81 -11.72 2.65
C ASN A 81 -16.32 -11.31 1.27
N LYS A 82 -15.01 -11.37 1.00
CA LYS A 82 -14.36 -10.98 -0.28
C LYS A 82 -14.56 -9.51 -0.68
N GLN A 83 -14.94 -8.66 0.26
CA GLN A 83 -15.07 -7.23 0.00
C GLN A 83 -13.71 -6.54 0.06
N ILE A 84 -13.53 -5.51 -0.76
CA ILE A 84 -12.35 -4.64 -0.69
C ILE A 84 -12.46 -3.81 0.59
N ILE A 85 -11.47 -3.94 1.46
CA ILE A 85 -11.39 -3.26 2.76
C ILE A 85 -10.19 -2.32 2.89
N GLY A 86 -9.37 -2.23 1.84
CA GLY A 86 -8.19 -1.38 1.82
C GLY A 86 -7.41 -1.51 0.53
N THR A 87 -6.30 -0.77 0.48
CA THR A 87 -5.34 -0.83 -0.62
C THR A 87 -3.92 -0.89 -0.06
N THR A 88 -2.98 -1.35 -0.87
CA THR A 88 -1.56 -1.26 -0.58
C THR A 88 -0.77 -1.10 -1.87
N CYS A 89 0.43 -0.57 -1.76
CA CYS A 89 1.38 -0.46 -2.85
C CYS A 89 2.78 -0.81 -2.36
N ALA A 90 3.61 -1.20 -3.30
CA ALA A 90 5.05 -1.38 -3.10
C ALA A 90 5.77 -0.89 -4.35
N TRP A 91 6.80 -0.07 -4.18
CA TRP A 91 7.58 0.45 -5.30
C TRP A 91 9.06 0.47 -4.99
N LYS A 92 9.85 0.29 -6.03
CA LYS A 92 11.31 0.32 -5.92
C LYS A 92 11.81 1.75 -5.91
N MET A 93 12.51 2.13 -4.85
CA MET A 93 13.12 3.47 -4.72
C MET A 93 14.54 3.50 -5.32
N ASP A 94 15.28 2.42 -5.11
CA ASP A 94 16.63 2.21 -5.65
C ASP A 94 16.93 0.70 -5.74
N GLU A 95 18.17 0.32 -6.05
CA GLU A 95 18.55 -1.09 -6.25
C GLU A 95 18.30 -1.99 -5.03
N GLU A 96 18.25 -1.42 -3.82
CA GLU A 96 18.15 -2.17 -2.58
C GLU A 96 16.91 -1.85 -1.76
N VAL A 97 16.29 -0.69 -1.97
CA VAL A 97 15.22 -0.15 -1.12
C VAL A 97 13.88 -0.16 -1.84
N TRP A 98 12.90 -0.75 -1.19
CA TRP A 98 11.51 -0.71 -1.60
C TRP A 98 10.69 0.07 -0.58
N ALA A 99 9.85 0.97 -1.06
CA ALA A 99 8.87 1.64 -0.21
C ALA A 99 7.53 0.94 -0.28
N ILE A 100 6.75 1.04 0.79
CA ILE A 100 5.39 0.53 0.89
C ILE A 100 4.44 1.60 1.36
N GLY A 101 3.21 1.53 0.89
CA GLY A 101 2.08 2.29 1.39
C GLY A 101 0.87 1.40 1.60
N TYR A 102 -0.01 1.77 2.53
CA TYR A 102 -1.25 1.03 2.75
C TYR A 102 -2.31 1.91 3.39
N THR A 103 -3.56 1.55 3.15
CA THR A 103 -4.70 2.13 3.83
C THR A 103 -5.79 1.08 4.04
N PHE A 104 -6.59 1.25 5.08
CA PHE A 104 -7.74 0.41 5.39
C PHE A 104 -8.97 1.29 5.65
N LYS A 105 -10.14 0.79 5.30
CA LYS A 105 -11.41 1.37 5.75
C LYS A 105 -11.41 1.56 7.26
N LYS A 106 -12.06 2.60 7.74
CA LYS A 106 -12.06 2.99 9.17
C LYS A 106 -12.52 1.86 10.09
N GLU A 107 -13.55 1.12 9.71
CA GLU A 107 -14.08 -0.02 10.46
C GLU A 107 -13.10 -1.19 10.60
N CYS A 108 -12.00 -1.17 9.85
CA CYS A 108 -10.94 -2.18 9.91
C CYS A 108 -9.76 -1.78 10.82
N TRP A 109 -9.76 -0.55 11.35
CA TRP A 109 -8.68 -0.07 12.19
C TRP A 109 -8.63 -0.75 13.56
N GLY A 110 -7.45 -0.77 14.18
CA GLY A 110 -7.25 -1.34 15.51
C GLY A 110 -7.32 -2.88 15.59
N LYS A 111 -7.49 -3.57 14.46
CA LYS A 111 -7.61 -5.03 14.38
C LYS A 111 -6.31 -5.77 14.04
N GLY A 112 -5.17 -5.06 13.98
CA GLY A 112 -3.87 -5.63 13.66
C GLY A 112 -3.65 -5.98 12.18
N LEU A 113 -4.57 -5.62 11.28
CA LEU A 113 -4.49 -5.93 9.84
C LEU A 113 -3.27 -5.28 9.17
N ALA A 114 -2.93 -4.04 9.55
CA ALA A 114 -1.75 -3.37 9.01
C ALA A 114 -0.45 -4.11 9.38
N THR A 115 -0.32 -4.56 10.64
CA THR A 115 0.85 -5.35 11.07
C THR A 115 0.97 -6.66 10.31
N GLU A 116 -0.14 -7.36 10.11
CA GLU A 116 -0.22 -8.59 9.31
C GLU A 116 0.15 -8.35 7.85
N LEU A 117 -0.37 -7.28 7.24
CA LEU A 117 -0.08 -6.90 5.87
C LEU A 117 1.41 -6.59 5.66
N ILE A 118 2.01 -5.76 6.53
CA ILE A 118 3.43 -5.40 6.45
C ILE A 118 4.31 -6.65 6.46
N CYS A 119 4.03 -7.62 7.33
CA CYS A 119 4.75 -8.89 7.36
C CYS A 119 4.72 -9.64 6.01
N SER A 120 3.60 -9.58 5.28
CA SER A 120 3.49 -10.19 3.97
C SER A 120 4.16 -9.38 2.87
N LEU A 121 4.11 -8.04 2.96
CA LEU A 121 4.85 -7.15 2.05
C LEU A 121 6.36 -7.32 2.17
N GLU A 122 6.88 -7.58 3.37
CA GLU A 122 8.30 -7.91 3.56
C GLU A 122 8.72 -9.16 2.76
N LYS A 123 7.87 -10.18 2.71
CA LYS A 123 8.14 -11.39 1.92
C LYS A 123 8.12 -11.05 0.43
N PHE A 124 7.11 -10.31 -0.02
CA PHE A 124 6.99 -9.85 -1.40
C PHE A 124 8.22 -9.04 -1.83
N VAL A 125 8.64 -8.06 -1.02
CA VAL A 125 9.83 -7.23 -1.31
C VAL A 125 11.10 -8.08 -1.37
N LYS A 126 11.27 -9.06 -0.48
CA LYS A 126 12.40 -10.00 -0.53
C LYS A 126 12.41 -10.83 -1.82
N GLU A 127 11.25 -11.33 -2.25
CA GLU A 127 11.10 -12.08 -3.51
C GLU A 127 11.46 -11.23 -4.73
N LYS A 128 11.25 -9.92 -4.65
CA LYS A 128 11.66 -8.93 -5.66
C LYS A 128 13.12 -8.48 -5.53
N GLY A 129 13.88 -9.02 -4.58
CA GLY A 129 15.31 -8.73 -4.39
C GLY A 129 15.61 -7.52 -3.51
N GLY A 130 14.60 -6.91 -2.89
CA GLY A 130 14.79 -5.80 -1.95
C GLY A 130 15.55 -6.22 -0.69
N LYS A 131 16.50 -5.40 -0.28
CA LYS A 131 17.28 -5.58 0.97
C LYS A 131 16.75 -4.73 2.12
N TYR A 132 16.05 -3.68 1.79
CA TYR A 132 15.41 -2.79 2.76
C TYR A 132 13.96 -2.55 2.35
N ILE A 133 13.11 -2.41 3.36
CA ILE A 133 11.73 -1.96 3.21
C ILE A 133 11.56 -0.65 3.98
N SER A 134 10.87 0.31 3.38
CA SER A 134 10.68 1.66 3.88
C SER A 134 9.21 2.05 3.86
N ALA A 135 8.80 2.93 4.76
CA ALA A 135 7.49 3.54 4.77
C ALA A 135 7.60 5.00 5.22
N ASP A 136 6.99 5.89 4.45
CA ASP A 136 6.85 7.30 4.79
C ASP A 136 5.55 7.51 5.55
N VAL A 137 5.63 8.00 6.79
CA VAL A 137 4.48 8.09 7.69
C VAL A 137 4.42 9.48 8.33
N ALA A 138 3.25 10.13 8.24
CA ALA A 138 3.02 11.36 8.99
C ALA A 138 3.18 11.12 10.49
N LYS A 139 3.88 12.01 11.21
CA LYS A 139 4.12 11.89 12.66
C LYS A 139 2.83 11.76 13.48
N GLU A 140 1.75 12.33 12.99
CA GLU A 140 0.42 12.26 13.61
C GLU A 140 -0.27 10.90 13.38
N ASN A 141 0.16 10.11 12.40
CA ASN A 141 -0.42 8.79 12.10
C ASN A 141 0.15 7.71 13.04
N ILE A 142 -0.20 7.83 14.32
CA ILE A 142 0.31 6.94 15.38
C ILE A 142 -0.01 5.46 15.08
N GLY A 143 -1.15 5.20 14.46
CA GLY A 143 -1.56 3.83 14.10
C GLY A 143 -0.58 3.18 13.11
N SER A 144 -0.19 3.91 12.05
CA SER A 144 0.77 3.43 11.06
C SER A 144 2.18 3.29 11.65
N ILE A 145 2.63 4.27 12.44
CA ILE A 145 3.92 4.21 13.14
C ILE A 145 4.01 2.94 14.02
N LYS A 146 2.99 2.67 14.82
CA LYS A 146 2.93 1.46 15.67
C LYS A 146 2.96 0.17 14.83
N ALA A 147 2.24 0.12 13.71
CA ALA A 147 2.24 -1.04 12.83
C ALA A 147 3.65 -1.31 12.25
N CYS A 148 4.35 -0.26 11.83
CA CYS A 148 5.74 -0.36 11.37
C CYS A 148 6.68 -0.84 12.49
N TYR A 149 6.63 -0.23 13.68
CA TYR A 149 7.47 -0.65 14.82
C TYR A 149 7.21 -2.09 15.26
N ASN A 150 5.95 -2.53 15.25
CA ASN A 150 5.60 -3.92 15.55
C ASN A 150 6.20 -4.93 14.55
N ASN A 151 6.54 -4.46 13.35
CA ASN A 151 7.25 -5.24 12.33
C ASN A 151 8.79 -5.02 12.37
N GLY A 152 9.32 -4.29 13.35
CA GLY A 152 10.76 -4.08 13.53
C GLY A 152 11.36 -3.00 12.62
N PHE A 153 10.54 -2.08 12.12
CA PHE A 153 11.05 -0.84 11.52
C PHE A 153 11.64 0.06 12.60
N SER A 154 12.54 0.93 12.19
CA SER A 154 13.13 1.99 13.02
C SER A 154 13.14 3.31 12.27
N ASP A 155 13.27 4.41 12.99
CA ASP A 155 13.42 5.73 12.41
C ASP A 155 14.69 5.79 11.54
N TYR A 156 14.53 6.20 10.31
CA TYR A 156 15.64 6.40 9.39
C TYR A 156 15.97 7.88 9.25
N ARG A 157 14.96 8.70 8.94
CA ARG A 157 15.11 10.17 8.86
C ARG A 157 13.77 10.89 9.00
N GLN A 158 13.84 12.18 9.33
CA GLN A 158 12.70 13.06 9.24
C GLN A 158 12.48 13.49 7.79
N ILE A 159 11.22 13.58 7.39
CA ILE A 159 10.77 13.99 6.06
C ILE A 159 9.61 14.96 6.17
N THR A 160 9.33 15.62 5.05
CA THR A 160 8.05 16.31 4.83
C THR A 160 7.47 15.81 3.52
N PHE A 161 6.15 15.72 3.43
CA PHE A 161 5.47 15.39 2.18
C PHE A 161 4.15 16.14 2.07
N ASN A 162 3.75 16.40 0.83
CA ASN A 162 2.54 17.13 0.53
C ASN A 162 1.39 16.17 0.26
N LYS A 163 0.17 16.58 0.66
CA LYS A 163 -1.04 15.94 0.16
C LYS A 163 -1.42 16.58 -1.17
N LEU A 164 -1.33 15.83 -2.26
CA LEU A 164 -1.63 16.31 -3.60
C LEU A 164 -3.04 16.91 -3.69
N GLY A 165 -3.18 17.98 -4.47
CA GLY A 165 -4.43 18.69 -4.64
C GLY A 165 -4.89 19.53 -3.42
N THR A 166 -4.01 19.71 -2.43
CA THR A 166 -4.25 20.54 -1.23
C THR A 166 -3.00 21.34 -0.85
N ASP A 167 -3.13 22.28 0.08
CA ASP A 167 -2.00 23.00 0.67
C ASP A 167 -1.45 22.33 1.94
N ILE A 168 -1.87 21.09 2.21
CA ILE A 168 -1.46 20.36 3.41
C ILE A 168 -0.06 19.79 3.23
N ILE A 169 0.83 20.13 4.17
CA ILE A 169 2.18 19.58 4.30
C ILE A 169 2.26 18.82 5.62
N TYR A 170 2.70 17.58 5.57
CA TYR A 170 2.90 16.75 6.76
C TYR A 170 4.37 16.71 7.16
N ASP A 171 4.62 16.89 8.46
CA ASP A 171 5.84 16.40 9.07
C ASP A 171 5.75 14.87 9.18
N GLY A 172 6.75 14.19 8.70
CA GLY A 172 6.76 12.74 8.64
C GLY A 172 8.07 12.12 9.12
N LEU A 173 8.04 10.80 9.17
CA LEU A 173 9.18 9.93 9.39
C LEU A 173 9.28 8.97 8.21
N GLU A 174 10.47 8.83 7.65
CA GLU A 174 10.80 7.63 6.91
C GLU A 174 11.21 6.58 7.91
N LEU A 175 10.42 5.51 8.00
CA LEU A 175 10.70 4.33 8.81
C LEU A 175 11.29 3.26 7.90
N ARG A 176 12.37 2.60 8.34
CA ARG A 176 13.07 1.63 7.51
C ARG A 176 13.42 0.37 8.30
N LYS A 177 13.41 -0.76 7.60
CA LYS A 177 13.84 -2.05 8.13
C LYS A 177 14.77 -2.75 7.14
N LYS A 178 15.87 -3.31 7.63
CA LYS A 178 16.71 -4.21 6.85
C LYS A 178 16.07 -5.59 6.79
N LEU A 179 15.93 -6.13 5.59
CA LEU A 179 15.39 -7.46 5.36
C LEU A 179 16.54 -8.48 5.42
N VAL A 180 16.46 -9.41 6.38
CA VAL A 180 17.47 -10.47 6.49
C VAL A 180 17.20 -11.48 5.37
N THR A 181 18.16 -11.65 4.47
CA THR A 181 18.21 -12.79 3.54
C THR A 181 18.64 -14.02 4.34
N ARG A 182 17.79 -15.03 4.38
CA ARG A 182 18.18 -16.36 4.87
C ARG A 182 18.99 -17.08 3.82
#